data_1e894eaa5649403bf6afb5b239f78fc7
#
_entry.id   1e894eaa5649403bf6afb5b239f78fc7
#
_cell.length_a   1.000
_cell.length_b   1.000
_cell.length_c   1.000
_cell.angle_alpha   90.00
_cell.angle_beta   90.00
_cell.angle_gamma   90.00
#
_symmetry.space_group_name_H-M   'P 1'
#
loop_
_entity.id
_entity.type
_entity.pdbx_description
1 polymer ?
#
loop_
_entity_poly.entity_id
_entity_poly.type
_entity_poly.pdbx_seq_one_letter_code
_entity_poly.pdbx_strand_id
1 'polypeptide(L)'
;MRIRAKATAPQEALVNSKAKFPAMVAGFGAGKTQALTYRALKLIFSNGGDVAYYLPNYPLVRTIAYPRFQAALDDLGVPYDLNRSEHVLRVNNKQIIFRTMENPDTIVGYEVGDSLVDELDTLPANKASEVWNKIIARNRQKKPNGSQNTVAVGTTPEGFRFVYEKWQKNRTASYELIKAPTYSNPHLPAGYVESLRETYPSNLLNAYIEGEFVNLAAGTVYVNYDRQLNNATITSNASETLHIGMDFNVRNMSAAIHIMRNGNAYAVDEIIGAQDTPTVIQMIRNRYPDNPIIVYPDASGGSTNTTNAATSDIILLKNANFAVNAPRANGRVRDRVSAVNMALCNNDGQRLYYVNVDKCPNIALGLEQQAYESNGEPDKKAGFDHLNDAVGYFVVRKMPIKRRIEFIEQPTRWT
;
A
#
# COMPACT_ATOMS: atom_id res chain seq x y z
N MET A 1 29.09 14.85 26.40
CA MET A 1 29.04 15.79 25.27
C MET A 1 27.58 16.01 24.89
N ARG A 2 27.07 17.25 24.84
CA ARG A 2 25.71 17.54 24.36
C ARG A 2 25.80 17.91 22.87
N ILE A 3 25.38 17.02 21.99
CA ILE A 3 25.31 17.26 20.55
C ILE A 3 24.02 18.02 20.27
N ARG A 4 24.11 19.26 19.79
CA ARG A 4 22.95 20.00 19.26
C ARG A 4 23.01 19.97 17.75
N ALA A 5 22.28 19.01 17.13
CA ALA A 5 22.03 19.03 15.69
C ALA A 5 20.77 19.87 15.41
N LYS A 6 20.79 20.67 14.35
CA LYS A 6 19.58 21.31 13.82
C LYS A 6 18.79 20.25 13.08
N ALA A 7 17.81 19.66 13.74
CA ALA A 7 16.94 18.61 13.16
C ALA A 7 15.51 19.12 13.07
N THR A 8 14.79 18.71 12.04
CA THR A 8 13.34 18.93 11.93
C THR A 8 12.58 18.01 12.88
N ALA A 9 11.32 18.31 13.21
CA ALA A 9 10.53 17.48 14.11
C ALA A 9 10.47 16.00 13.71
N PRO A 10 10.24 15.62 12.42
CA PRO A 10 10.29 14.22 12.00
C PRO A 10 11.68 13.57 12.15
N GLN A 11 12.75 14.32 11.90
CA GLN A 11 14.12 13.84 12.12
C GLN A 11 14.38 13.57 13.59
N GLU A 12 13.98 14.50 14.48
CA GLU A 12 14.08 14.31 15.93
C GLU A 12 13.28 13.09 16.40
N ALA A 13 12.09 12.89 15.87
CA ALA A 13 11.28 11.73 16.18
C ALA A 13 12.03 10.43 15.85
N LEU A 14 12.62 10.32 14.66
CA LEU A 14 13.41 9.13 14.28
C LEU A 14 14.65 8.97 15.17
N VAL A 15 15.40 10.04 15.39
CA VAL A 15 16.63 10.02 16.20
C VAL A 15 16.35 9.60 17.64
N ASN A 16 15.21 9.99 18.19
CA ASN A 16 14.85 9.76 19.59
C ASN A 16 13.93 8.54 19.79
N SER A 17 13.44 7.91 18.72
CA SER A 17 12.57 6.77 18.80
C SER A 17 13.17 5.64 19.65
N LYS A 18 12.34 5.08 20.52
CA LYS A 18 12.64 3.91 21.35
C LYS A 18 12.05 2.62 20.78
N ALA A 19 11.33 2.70 19.67
CA ALA A 19 10.79 1.52 19.01
C ALA A 19 11.91 0.60 18.52
N LYS A 20 11.64 -0.70 18.47
CA LYS A 20 12.60 -1.67 17.94
C LYS A 20 12.84 -1.45 16.45
N PHE A 21 11.81 -1.11 15.71
CA PHE A 21 11.81 -0.92 14.26
C PHE A 21 11.15 0.41 13.87
N PRO A 22 11.81 1.57 14.10
CA PRO A 22 11.27 2.84 13.64
C PRO A 22 11.55 3.05 12.15
N ALA A 23 10.59 3.61 11.41
CA ALA A 23 10.76 4.01 10.02
C ALA A 23 10.34 5.47 9.82
N MET A 24 11.16 6.25 9.13
CA MET A 24 10.81 7.54 8.56
C MET A 24 10.50 7.35 7.08
N VAL A 25 9.22 7.37 6.75
CA VAL A 25 8.72 7.34 5.38
C VAL A 25 8.41 8.78 4.98
N ALA A 26 9.08 9.27 3.93
CA ALA A 26 9.08 10.70 3.69
C ALA A 26 9.28 11.05 2.21
N GLY A 27 8.77 12.23 1.83
CA GLY A 27 8.99 12.79 0.51
C GLY A 27 10.47 13.07 0.19
N PHE A 28 10.75 13.40 -1.06
CA PHE A 28 12.10 13.76 -1.50
C PHE A 28 12.61 14.99 -0.75
N GLY A 29 13.87 14.97 -0.36
CA GLY A 29 14.47 16.12 0.33
C GLY A 29 14.05 16.33 1.79
N ALA A 30 13.14 15.53 2.36
CA ALA A 30 12.70 15.64 3.76
C ALA A 30 13.82 15.37 4.80
N GLY A 31 14.99 14.87 4.38
CA GLY A 31 16.16 14.69 5.22
C GLY A 31 16.26 13.34 5.92
N LYS A 32 15.72 12.26 5.33
CA LYS A 32 15.80 10.88 5.82
C LYS A 32 17.21 10.41 6.13
N THR A 33 18.10 10.49 5.15
CA THR A 33 19.52 10.11 5.28
C THR A 33 20.21 10.90 6.41
N GLN A 34 19.90 12.18 6.57
CA GLN A 34 20.44 13.01 7.65
C GLN A 34 19.95 12.51 9.01
N ALA A 35 18.67 12.18 9.14
CA ALA A 35 18.10 11.62 10.37
C ALA A 35 18.74 10.27 10.74
N LEU A 36 18.96 9.39 9.76
CA LEU A 36 19.66 8.13 9.97
C LEU A 36 21.11 8.34 10.40
N THR A 37 21.82 9.30 9.78
CA THR A 37 23.20 9.66 10.17
C THR A 37 23.25 10.16 11.63
N TYR A 38 22.36 11.06 12.01
CA TYR A 38 22.29 11.55 13.39
C TYR A 38 21.93 10.46 14.39
N ARG A 39 21.01 9.55 14.03
CA ARG A 39 20.66 8.39 14.85
C ARG A 39 21.87 7.47 15.04
N ALA A 40 22.62 7.16 13.98
CA ALA A 40 23.84 6.34 14.05
C ALA A 40 24.86 6.94 15.03
N LEU A 41 25.16 8.23 14.88
CA LEU A 41 26.10 8.93 15.76
C LEU A 41 25.60 8.97 17.21
N LYS A 42 24.31 9.23 17.43
CA LYS A 42 23.72 9.17 18.76
C LYS A 42 23.91 7.80 19.43
N LEU A 43 23.66 6.71 18.68
CA LEU A 43 23.82 5.34 19.18
C LEU A 43 25.28 5.06 19.56
N ILE A 44 26.24 5.45 18.71
CA ILE A 44 27.69 5.33 18.98
C ILE A 44 28.08 6.09 20.26
N PHE A 45 27.66 7.35 20.40
CA PHE A 45 28.03 8.19 21.54
C PHE A 45 27.25 7.89 22.83
N SER A 46 26.17 7.13 22.76
CA SER A 46 25.40 6.66 23.92
C SER A 46 25.97 5.40 24.58
N ASN A 47 27.21 5.04 24.31
CA ASN A 47 27.81 3.79 24.73
C ASN A 47 27.02 2.55 24.23
N GLY A 48 26.49 2.67 23.03
CA GLY A 48 25.83 1.57 22.30
C GLY A 48 26.83 0.52 21.79
N GLY A 49 26.37 -0.33 20.91
CA GLY A 49 27.21 -1.27 20.15
C GLY A 49 27.78 -0.62 18.89
N ASP A 50 28.42 -1.46 18.06
CA ASP A 50 28.72 -1.11 16.68
C ASP A 50 27.43 -0.92 15.89
N VAL A 51 27.50 -0.17 14.80
CA VAL A 51 26.36 0.16 13.96
C VAL A 51 26.61 -0.30 12.54
N ALA A 52 25.62 -0.89 11.89
CA ALA A 52 25.65 -1.12 10.45
C ALA A 52 24.75 -0.10 9.72
N TYR A 53 25.26 0.40 8.60
CA TYR A 53 24.54 1.32 7.74
C TYR A 53 24.40 0.74 6.33
N TYR A 54 23.18 0.62 5.85
CA TYR A 54 22.88 -0.05 4.59
C TYR A 54 22.33 0.93 3.57
N LEU A 55 22.82 0.81 2.33
CA LEU A 55 22.34 1.52 1.15
C LEU A 55 22.10 0.52 0.01
N PRO A 56 21.35 0.88 -1.04
CA PRO A 56 21.11 -0.01 -2.17
C PRO A 56 22.38 -0.58 -2.81
N ASN A 57 23.43 0.24 -2.98
CA ASN A 57 24.68 -0.15 -3.62
C ASN A 57 25.89 0.64 -3.08
N TYR A 58 27.13 0.19 -3.41
CA TYR A 58 28.36 0.88 -2.98
C TYR A 58 28.59 2.26 -3.61
N PRO A 59 28.23 2.56 -4.86
CA PRO A 59 28.27 3.95 -5.34
C PRO A 59 27.55 4.92 -4.40
N LEU A 60 26.36 4.59 -3.92
CA LEU A 60 25.60 5.42 -2.98
C LEU A 60 26.28 5.52 -1.61
N VAL A 61 26.92 4.46 -1.13
CA VAL A 61 27.73 4.53 0.10
C VAL A 61 28.84 5.58 -0.04
N ARG A 62 29.56 5.60 -1.18
CA ARG A 62 30.67 6.52 -1.42
C ARG A 62 30.22 7.96 -1.63
N THR A 63 29.12 8.17 -2.33
CA THR A 63 28.65 9.51 -2.71
C THR A 63 27.71 10.14 -1.71
N ILE A 64 27.03 9.35 -0.87
CA ILE A 64 26.05 9.83 0.12
C ILE A 64 26.51 9.59 1.55
N ALA A 65 26.74 8.33 1.95
CA ALA A 65 26.99 8.02 3.34
C ALA A 65 28.32 8.60 3.83
N TYR A 66 29.42 8.33 3.15
CA TYR A 66 30.73 8.83 3.59
C TYR A 66 30.77 10.34 3.78
N PRO A 67 30.40 11.17 2.79
CA PRO A 67 30.43 12.63 2.95
C PRO A 67 29.55 13.13 4.10
N ARG A 68 28.37 12.49 4.32
CA ARG A 68 27.47 12.92 5.40
C ARG A 68 28.00 12.58 6.77
N PHE A 69 28.57 11.39 6.97
CA PHE A 69 29.18 11.03 8.23
C PHE A 69 30.45 11.87 8.51
N GLN A 70 31.27 12.12 7.50
CA GLN A 70 32.44 12.99 7.63
C GLN A 70 32.04 14.40 8.02
N ALA A 71 31.15 15.04 7.26
CA ALA A 71 30.67 16.38 7.58
C ALA A 71 30.07 16.48 8.99
N ALA A 72 29.25 15.50 9.40
CA ALA A 72 28.66 15.52 10.74
C ALA A 72 29.69 15.33 11.85
N LEU A 73 30.76 14.57 11.66
CA LEU A 73 31.84 14.39 12.63
C LEU A 73 32.79 15.57 12.65
N ASP A 74 33.08 16.17 11.50
CA ASP A 74 33.88 17.39 11.37
C ASP A 74 33.19 18.55 12.07
N ASP A 75 31.89 18.76 11.88
CA ASP A 75 31.05 19.75 12.57
C ASP A 75 31.06 19.57 14.10
N LEU A 76 31.23 18.34 14.57
CA LEU A 76 31.31 18.03 15.99
C LEU A 76 32.74 18.10 16.54
N GLY A 77 33.73 18.30 15.71
CA GLY A 77 35.14 18.24 16.08
C GLY A 77 35.58 16.88 16.62
N VAL A 78 34.98 15.78 16.15
CA VAL A 78 35.28 14.44 16.64
C VAL A 78 36.20 13.72 15.67
N PRO A 79 37.38 13.24 16.12
CA PRO A 79 38.29 12.49 15.27
C PRO A 79 37.70 11.13 14.88
N TYR A 80 37.94 10.72 13.65
CA TYR A 80 37.51 9.44 13.09
C TYR A 80 38.55 8.89 12.10
N ASP A 81 38.45 7.59 11.82
CA ASP A 81 39.24 6.93 10.79
C ASP A 81 38.29 6.22 9.81
N LEU A 82 38.35 6.59 8.52
CA LEU A 82 37.52 6.00 7.45
C LEU A 82 38.36 5.09 6.57
N ASN A 83 38.24 3.78 6.80
CA ASN A 83 38.79 2.77 5.90
C ASN A 83 37.83 2.49 4.74
N ARG A 84 38.13 3.04 3.56
CA ARG A 84 37.31 2.92 2.35
C ARG A 84 37.37 1.54 1.70
N SER A 85 38.43 0.76 1.96
CA SER A 85 38.57 -0.60 1.43
C SER A 85 37.72 -1.60 2.20
N GLU A 86 37.66 -1.44 3.53
CA GLU A 86 36.84 -2.28 4.42
C GLU A 86 35.39 -1.77 4.51
N HIS A 87 35.12 -0.56 4.05
CA HIS A 87 33.85 0.16 4.24
C HIS A 87 33.49 0.31 5.72
N VAL A 88 34.44 0.76 6.53
CA VAL A 88 34.31 0.93 7.98
C VAL A 88 34.77 2.32 8.39
N LEU A 89 33.97 3.00 9.18
CA LEU A 89 34.32 4.25 9.85
C LEU A 89 34.48 3.95 11.35
N ARG A 90 35.67 4.21 11.89
CA ARG A 90 35.99 4.03 13.31
C ARG A 90 35.90 5.36 14.03
N VAL A 91 35.10 5.41 15.09
CA VAL A 91 34.87 6.61 15.90
C VAL A 91 34.49 6.20 17.32
N ASN A 92 35.02 6.90 18.33
CA ASN A 92 34.73 6.66 19.76
C ASN A 92 34.88 5.17 20.18
N ASN A 93 35.91 4.49 19.73
CA ASN A 93 36.20 3.05 19.97
C ASN A 93 35.08 2.12 19.48
N LYS A 94 34.26 2.55 18.55
CA LYS A 94 33.17 1.81 17.89
C LYS A 94 33.32 1.88 16.38
N GLN A 95 32.53 1.06 15.69
CA GLN A 95 32.54 1.01 14.25
C GLN A 95 31.16 1.33 13.66
N ILE A 96 31.18 2.04 12.53
CA ILE A 96 30.05 2.12 11.61
C ILE A 96 30.44 1.33 10.38
N ILE A 97 29.77 0.20 10.15
CA ILE A 97 30.05 -0.74 9.07
C ILE A 97 29.07 -0.44 7.93
N PHE A 98 29.58 0.02 6.79
CA PHE A 98 28.75 0.26 5.62
C PHE A 98 28.62 -1.01 4.79
N ARG A 99 27.39 -1.35 4.43
CA ARG A 99 27.06 -2.52 3.60
C ARG A 99 26.00 -2.15 2.57
N THR A 100 25.82 -3.01 1.59
CA THR A 100 24.80 -2.80 0.55
C THR A 100 23.72 -3.87 0.61
N MET A 101 22.57 -3.50 0.05
CA MET A 101 21.42 -4.39 -0.10
C MET A 101 21.35 -5.04 -1.50
N GLU A 102 22.39 -4.82 -2.32
CA GLU A 102 22.45 -5.32 -3.70
C GLU A 102 22.44 -6.85 -3.76
N ASN A 103 23.23 -7.50 -2.90
CA ASN A 103 23.23 -8.94 -2.72
C ASN A 103 23.01 -9.31 -1.25
N PRO A 104 21.81 -9.83 -0.89
CA PRO A 104 21.49 -10.20 0.49
C PRO A 104 22.45 -11.21 1.11
N ASP A 105 23.05 -12.09 0.31
CA ASP A 105 24.00 -13.13 0.79
C ASP A 105 25.30 -12.54 1.35
N THR A 106 25.64 -11.33 0.99
CA THR A 106 26.82 -10.63 1.54
C THR A 106 26.57 -10.02 2.93
N ILE A 107 25.34 -10.03 3.43
CA ILE A 107 24.99 -9.54 4.78
C ILE A 107 25.29 -10.64 5.81
N VAL A 108 26.58 -10.96 5.93
CA VAL A 108 27.12 -12.04 6.79
C VAL A 108 28.49 -11.64 7.37
N GLY A 109 28.96 -12.37 8.37
CA GLY A 109 30.33 -12.26 8.89
C GLY A 109 30.57 -11.13 9.90
N TYR A 110 29.54 -10.46 10.39
CA TYR A 110 29.63 -9.42 11.43
C TYR A 110 28.41 -9.44 12.35
N GLU A 111 28.51 -8.76 13.48
CA GLU A 111 27.40 -8.48 14.37
C GLU A 111 27.44 -7.04 14.86
N VAL A 112 26.28 -6.44 15.05
CA VAL A 112 26.12 -5.05 15.46
C VAL A 112 25.03 -4.91 16.51
N GLY A 113 25.10 -3.81 17.26
CA GLY A 113 24.06 -3.43 18.21
C GLY A 113 22.84 -2.80 17.53
N ASP A 114 23.07 -2.00 16.48
CA ASP A 114 22.02 -1.30 15.78
C ASP A 114 22.26 -1.28 14.27
N SER A 115 21.19 -1.18 13.50
CA SER A 115 21.24 -1.07 12.04
C SER A 115 20.41 0.10 11.53
N LEU A 116 20.91 0.79 10.52
CA LEU A 116 20.25 1.90 9.82
C LEU A 116 20.13 1.50 8.35
N VAL A 117 18.93 1.52 7.80
CA VAL A 117 18.64 1.07 6.45
C VAL A 117 18.08 2.25 5.65
N ASP A 118 18.83 2.72 4.69
CA ASP A 118 18.47 3.86 3.86
C ASP A 118 17.94 3.37 2.50
N GLU A 119 16.80 3.92 2.08
CA GLU A 119 16.11 3.62 0.82
C GLU A 119 15.71 2.13 0.65
N LEU A 120 15.17 1.50 1.71
CA LEU A 120 14.76 0.09 1.70
C LEU A 120 13.66 -0.20 0.67
N ASP A 121 12.69 0.71 0.50
CA ASP A 121 11.51 0.50 -0.35
C ASP A 121 11.81 0.61 -1.85
N THR A 122 13.02 1.06 -2.23
CA THR A 122 13.49 1.01 -3.62
C THR A 122 13.74 -0.42 -4.11
N LEU A 123 13.87 -1.37 -3.18
CA LEU A 123 14.01 -2.79 -3.51
C LEU A 123 12.64 -3.42 -3.85
N PRO A 124 12.60 -4.42 -4.76
CA PRO A 124 11.43 -5.28 -4.89
C PRO A 124 11.03 -5.92 -3.55
N ALA A 125 9.74 -6.09 -3.29
CA ALA A 125 9.21 -6.49 -1.99
C ALA A 125 9.80 -7.80 -1.44
N ASN A 126 10.00 -8.81 -2.29
CA ASN A 126 10.64 -10.08 -1.93
C ASN A 126 12.10 -9.89 -1.50
N LYS A 127 12.87 -9.09 -2.24
CA LYS A 127 14.26 -8.78 -1.92
C LYS A 127 14.37 -7.94 -0.65
N ALA A 128 13.50 -6.95 -0.46
CA ALA A 128 13.44 -6.16 0.77
C ALA A 128 13.18 -7.04 1.99
N SER A 129 12.27 -8.03 1.88
CA SER A 129 11.99 -9.00 2.94
C SER A 129 13.21 -9.87 3.27
N GLU A 130 13.92 -10.34 2.26
CA GLU A 130 15.13 -11.15 2.46
C GLU A 130 16.25 -10.34 3.14
N VAL A 131 16.54 -9.13 2.62
CA VAL A 131 17.50 -8.19 3.22
C VAL A 131 17.14 -7.90 4.67
N TRP A 132 15.88 -7.61 4.96
CA TRP A 132 15.40 -7.33 6.31
C TRP A 132 15.68 -8.47 7.28
N ASN A 133 15.40 -9.72 6.89
CA ASN A 133 15.65 -10.89 7.71
C ASN A 133 17.15 -11.10 7.97
N LYS A 134 18.00 -10.88 6.96
CA LYS A 134 19.46 -10.96 7.10
C LYS A 134 19.99 -9.88 8.05
N ILE A 135 19.50 -8.63 7.94
CA ILE A 135 19.88 -7.52 8.83
C ILE A 135 19.50 -7.81 10.28
N ILE A 136 18.26 -8.26 10.53
CA ILE A 136 17.83 -8.65 11.89
C ILE A 136 18.75 -9.71 12.49
N ALA A 137 19.19 -10.71 11.69
CA ALA A 137 20.09 -11.74 12.16
C ALA A 137 21.50 -11.23 12.51
N ARG A 138 21.91 -10.04 12.00
CA ARG A 138 23.19 -9.40 12.37
C ARG A 138 23.05 -8.53 13.63
N ASN A 139 21.85 -8.12 14.00
CA ASN A 139 21.56 -7.18 15.09
C ASN A 139 21.54 -7.88 16.46
N ARG A 140 22.63 -8.53 16.83
CA ARG A 140 22.74 -9.41 18.02
C ARG A 140 23.90 -9.06 18.99
N GLN A 141 24.68 -8.02 18.69
CA GLN A 141 25.75 -7.59 19.58
C GLN A 141 25.16 -7.13 20.93
N LYS A 142 25.72 -7.62 22.04
CA LYS A 142 25.35 -7.15 23.38
C LYS A 142 25.90 -5.73 23.59
N LYS A 143 25.02 -4.79 23.84
CA LYS A 143 25.41 -3.39 24.03
C LYS A 143 25.85 -3.10 25.47
N PRO A 144 26.94 -2.32 25.66
CA PRO A 144 27.42 -1.99 27.00
C PRO A 144 26.40 -1.22 27.85
N ASN A 145 25.56 -0.39 27.23
CA ASN A 145 24.51 0.38 27.91
C ASN A 145 23.23 -0.44 28.22
N GLY A 146 23.19 -1.72 27.88
CA GLY A 146 22.04 -2.60 28.11
C GLY A 146 20.77 -2.27 27.30
N SER A 147 20.80 -1.29 26.37
CA SER A 147 19.64 -0.94 25.57
C SER A 147 19.30 -2.02 24.54
N GLN A 148 18.04 -2.11 24.12
CA GLN A 148 17.63 -3.03 23.07
C GLN A 148 18.29 -2.70 21.72
N ASN A 149 18.51 -3.73 20.92
CA ASN A 149 19.01 -3.57 19.55
C ASN A 149 17.88 -3.09 18.64
N THR A 150 18.18 -2.13 17.76
CA THR A 150 17.18 -1.50 16.91
C THR A 150 17.58 -1.56 15.43
N VAL A 151 16.58 -1.60 14.54
CA VAL A 151 16.77 -1.43 13.09
C VAL A 151 15.88 -0.27 12.64
N ALA A 152 16.50 0.85 12.27
CA ALA A 152 15.77 2.02 11.79
C ALA A 152 15.81 2.10 10.26
N VAL A 153 14.71 2.54 9.65
CA VAL A 153 14.55 2.69 8.20
C VAL A 153 14.33 4.15 7.85
N GLY A 154 14.94 4.62 6.76
CA GLY A 154 14.60 5.88 6.09
C GLY A 154 14.36 5.59 4.62
N THR A 155 13.17 5.89 4.10
CA THR A 155 12.86 5.61 2.70
C THR A 155 11.81 6.54 2.13
N THR A 156 11.84 6.76 0.83
CA THR A 156 10.70 7.28 0.08
C THR A 156 9.73 6.12 -0.17
N PRO A 157 8.41 6.31 -0.06
CA PRO A 157 7.47 5.23 -0.32
C PRO A 157 7.45 4.90 -1.82
N GLU A 158 7.65 3.64 -2.15
CA GLU A 158 7.62 3.11 -3.51
C GLU A 158 6.37 2.23 -3.74
N GLY A 159 5.22 2.75 -3.34
CA GLY A 159 3.95 2.06 -3.43
C GLY A 159 3.65 1.18 -2.21
N PHE A 160 2.75 0.21 -2.41
CA PHE A 160 2.32 -0.69 -1.35
C PHE A 160 3.25 -1.91 -1.23
N ARG A 161 4.55 -1.64 -1.10
CA ARG A 161 5.59 -2.67 -1.03
C ARG A 161 5.88 -3.12 0.41
N PHE A 162 7.10 -3.61 0.66
CA PHE A 162 7.51 -4.20 1.93
C PHE A 162 7.36 -3.26 3.13
N VAL A 163 7.72 -1.98 2.98
CA VAL A 163 7.63 -1.01 4.07
C VAL A 163 6.18 -0.72 4.41
N TYR A 164 5.30 -0.57 3.42
CA TYR A 164 3.86 -0.46 3.64
C TYR A 164 3.31 -1.67 4.42
N GLU A 165 3.62 -2.89 3.97
CA GLU A 165 3.13 -4.12 4.60
C GLU A 165 3.53 -4.23 6.07
N LYS A 166 4.77 -3.85 6.42
CA LYS A 166 5.31 -4.01 7.78
C LYS A 166 5.00 -2.86 8.72
N TRP A 167 5.05 -1.60 8.25
CA TRP A 167 4.91 -0.42 9.11
C TRP A 167 3.53 0.21 9.10
N GLN A 168 2.68 -0.07 8.10
CA GLN A 168 1.33 0.48 8.04
C GLN A 168 0.26 -0.59 8.14
N LYS A 169 0.23 -1.58 7.23
CA LYS A 169 -0.85 -2.56 7.13
C LYS A 169 -0.83 -3.60 8.25
N ASN A 170 0.32 -4.24 8.49
CA ASN A 170 0.50 -5.30 9.48
C ASN A 170 1.36 -4.83 10.67
N ARG A 171 1.15 -3.60 11.10
CA ARG A 171 1.94 -2.95 12.14
C ARG A 171 1.74 -3.63 13.49
N THR A 172 2.83 -4.02 14.14
CA THR A 172 2.84 -4.47 15.55
C THR A 172 3.44 -3.38 16.45
N ALA A 173 3.35 -3.55 17.76
CA ALA A 173 3.89 -2.59 18.74
C ALA A 173 5.40 -2.33 18.62
N SER A 174 6.15 -3.23 17.97
CA SER A 174 7.59 -3.05 17.73
C SER A 174 7.91 -2.10 16.59
N TYR A 175 6.95 -1.80 15.73
CA TYR A 175 7.11 -0.96 14.52
C TYR A 175 6.53 0.42 14.77
N GLU A 176 7.32 1.47 14.49
CA GLU A 176 6.88 2.86 14.54
C GLU A 176 7.03 3.49 13.17
N LEU A 177 5.97 4.12 12.68
CA LEU A 177 5.94 4.85 11.42
C LEU A 177 5.93 6.36 11.68
N ILE A 178 6.93 7.05 11.15
CA ILE A 178 7.07 8.51 11.16
C ILE A 178 6.93 8.98 9.73
N LYS A 179 5.90 9.76 9.44
CA LYS A 179 5.70 10.37 8.13
C LYS A 179 6.27 11.78 8.11
N ALA A 180 6.88 12.17 6.99
CA ALA A 180 7.42 13.50 6.81
C ALA A 180 7.26 14.00 5.38
N PRO A 181 6.48 15.07 5.16
CA PRO A 181 6.40 15.68 3.85
C PRO A 181 7.70 16.43 3.51
N THR A 182 7.95 16.63 2.22
CA THR A 182 9.11 17.37 1.71
C THR A 182 9.25 18.74 2.34
N TYR A 183 8.16 19.49 2.44
CA TYR A 183 8.13 20.83 2.99
C TYR A 183 8.34 20.90 4.52
N SER A 184 8.44 19.77 5.20
CA SER A 184 8.89 19.74 6.60
C SER A 184 10.38 20.11 6.77
N ASN A 185 11.13 20.15 5.65
CA ASN A 185 12.54 20.54 5.65
C ASN A 185 12.71 22.01 5.22
N PRO A 186 12.98 22.94 6.15
CA PRO A 186 13.12 24.35 5.83
C PRO A 186 14.44 24.69 5.10
N HIS A 187 15.33 23.73 4.91
CA HIS A 187 16.63 23.92 4.27
C HIS A 187 16.63 23.62 2.77
N LEU A 188 15.47 23.31 2.19
CA LEU A 188 15.34 23.09 0.75
C LEU A 188 15.48 24.41 -0.01
N PRO A 189 16.04 24.39 -1.24
CA PRO A 189 16.05 25.55 -2.10
C PRO A 189 14.64 26.09 -2.36
N ALA A 190 14.51 27.41 -2.49
CA ALA A 190 13.26 28.02 -2.91
C ALA A 190 12.80 27.44 -4.26
N GLY A 191 11.50 27.15 -4.40
CA GLY A 191 10.94 26.57 -5.63
C GLY A 191 11.15 25.06 -5.80
N TYR A 192 11.81 24.37 -4.87
CA TYR A 192 12.06 22.92 -5.02
C TYR A 192 10.76 22.10 -5.05
N VAL A 193 9.82 22.39 -4.16
CA VAL A 193 8.52 21.68 -4.12
C VAL A 193 7.69 21.98 -5.37
N GLU A 194 7.73 23.22 -5.84
CA GLU A 194 7.08 23.67 -7.08
C GLU A 194 7.65 22.92 -8.29
N SER A 195 8.96 22.78 -8.37
CA SER A 195 9.61 22.02 -9.44
C SER A 195 9.19 20.54 -9.46
N LEU A 196 9.00 19.94 -8.27
CA LEU A 196 8.45 18.58 -8.19
C LEU A 196 7.00 18.53 -8.71
N ARG A 197 6.17 19.52 -8.35
CA ARG A 197 4.77 19.62 -8.80
C ARG A 197 4.64 19.79 -10.31
N GLU A 198 5.57 20.50 -10.92
CA GLU A 198 5.61 20.70 -12.38
C GLU A 198 6.11 19.47 -13.14
N THR A 199 6.97 18.66 -12.49
CA THR A 199 7.66 17.55 -13.15
C THR A 199 6.91 16.22 -13.03
N TYR A 200 6.28 15.96 -11.86
CA TYR A 200 5.67 14.67 -11.58
C TYR A 200 4.15 14.68 -11.75
N PRO A 201 3.56 13.60 -12.29
CA PRO A 201 2.11 13.41 -12.31
C PRO A 201 1.50 13.48 -10.91
N SER A 202 0.26 13.95 -10.80
CA SER A 202 -0.42 14.19 -9.52
C SER A 202 -0.49 12.96 -8.60
N ASN A 203 -0.63 11.75 -9.15
CA ASN A 203 -0.61 10.51 -8.38
C ASN A 203 0.74 10.21 -7.73
N LEU A 204 1.86 10.67 -8.30
CA LEU A 204 3.20 10.51 -7.72
C LEU A 204 3.52 11.58 -6.68
N LEU A 205 2.87 12.75 -6.76
CA LEU A 205 3.13 13.86 -5.82
C LEU A 205 2.83 13.49 -4.37
N ASN A 206 1.78 12.69 -4.15
CA ASN A 206 1.44 12.22 -2.81
C ASN A 206 2.55 11.34 -2.20
N ALA A 207 3.22 10.50 -3.00
CA ALA A 207 4.37 9.73 -2.53
C ALA A 207 5.62 10.61 -2.35
N TYR A 208 5.95 11.41 -3.36
CA TYR A 208 7.25 12.09 -3.45
C TYR A 208 7.30 13.42 -2.70
N ILE A 209 6.15 14.07 -2.45
CA ILE A 209 6.07 15.29 -1.64
C ILE A 209 5.49 14.99 -0.26
N GLU A 210 4.35 14.30 -0.16
CA GLU A 210 3.68 14.09 1.13
C GLU A 210 4.26 12.89 1.92
N GLY A 211 5.02 12.00 1.25
CA GLY A 211 5.53 10.77 1.87
C GLY A 211 4.44 9.73 2.14
N GLU A 212 3.35 9.77 1.37
CA GLU A 212 2.24 8.83 1.50
C GLU A 212 2.45 7.58 0.67
N PHE A 213 1.99 6.43 1.19
CA PHE A 213 1.93 5.22 0.39
C PHE A 213 0.76 5.33 -0.58
N VAL A 214 1.07 5.34 -1.86
CA VAL A 214 0.09 5.42 -2.95
C VAL A 214 0.43 4.37 -4.01
N ASN A 215 -0.51 4.04 -4.87
CA ASN A 215 -0.22 3.15 -5.99
C ASN A 215 0.65 3.87 -7.03
N LEU A 216 1.88 3.43 -7.17
CA LEU A 216 2.83 3.94 -8.17
C LEU A 216 2.88 3.09 -9.44
N ALA A 217 2.11 1.99 -9.51
CA ALA A 217 2.10 1.14 -10.68
C ALA A 217 1.52 1.89 -11.89
N ALA A 218 2.29 2.03 -12.92
CA ALA A 218 1.79 2.48 -14.21
C ALA A 218 0.75 1.46 -14.69
N GLY A 219 -0.51 1.92 -14.90
CA GLY A 219 -1.58 1.04 -15.40
C GLY A 219 -2.48 0.45 -14.32
N THR A 220 -2.80 1.20 -13.23
CA THR A 220 -3.88 0.81 -12.32
C THR A 220 -5.19 0.64 -13.06
N VAL A 221 -5.91 -0.43 -12.71
CA VAL A 221 -7.21 -0.75 -13.31
C VAL A 221 -8.26 0.29 -12.91
N TYR A 222 -8.28 0.70 -11.63
CA TYR A 222 -9.27 1.62 -11.08
C TYR A 222 -8.65 2.99 -10.79
N VAL A 223 -8.28 3.68 -11.86
CA VAL A 223 -7.57 4.99 -11.83
C VAL A 223 -8.36 6.10 -11.12
N ASN A 224 -9.68 5.98 -11.03
CA ASN A 224 -10.56 6.98 -10.44
C ASN A 224 -10.84 6.74 -8.93
N TYR A 225 -10.28 5.68 -8.35
CA TYR A 225 -10.42 5.42 -6.93
C TYR A 225 -9.49 6.32 -6.11
N ASP A 226 -10.06 6.97 -5.11
CA ASP A 226 -9.33 7.72 -4.10
C ASP A 226 -9.81 7.26 -2.72
N ARG A 227 -8.90 6.71 -1.91
CA ARG A 227 -9.24 6.12 -0.61
C ARG A 227 -9.91 7.11 0.35
N GLN A 228 -9.56 8.39 0.29
CA GLN A 228 -10.13 9.40 1.18
C GLN A 228 -11.47 9.90 0.65
N LEU A 229 -11.53 10.23 -0.63
CA LEU A 229 -12.72 10.80 -1.27
C LEU A 229 -13.83 9.77 -1.53
N ASN A 230 -13.49 8.49 -1.70
CA ASN A 230 -14.45 7.39 -1.83
C ASN A 230 -14.72 6.67 -0.50
N ASN A 231 -14.19 7.13 0.64
CA ASN A 231 -14.49 6.55 1.94
C ASN A 231 -15.80 7.06 2.52
N ALA A 232 -16.60 6.15 3.08
CA ALA A 232 -17.80 6.50 3.85
C ALA A 232 -18.04 5.47 4.97
N THR A 233 -18.10 5.91 6.21
CA THR A 233 -18.33 5.08 7.41
C THR A 233 -19.81 4.69 7.56
N ILE A 234 -20.44 4.27 6.46
CA ILE A 234 -21.86 3.89 6.40
C ILE A 234 -21.99 2.38 6.62
N THR A 235 -22.99 1.98 7.39
CA THR A 235 -23.40 0.58 7.62
C THR A 235 -24.82 0.36 7.18
N SER A 236 -25.22 -0.90 6.96
CA SER A 236 -26.58 -1.28 6.60
C SER A 236 -27.52 -1.29 7.84
N ASN A 237 -28.79 -1.04 7.61
CA ASN A 237 -29.87 -1.25 8.57
C ASN A 237 -30.61 -2.57 8.23
N ALA A 238 -31.28 -3.17 9.22
CA ALA A 238 -31.97 -4.45 9.07
C ALA A 238 -33.09 -4.44 8.00
N SER A 239 -33.68 -3.28 7.70
CA SER A 239 -34.75 -3.14 6.69
C SER A 239 -34.24 -2.83 5.27
N GLU A 240 -32.94 -2.58 5.11
CA GLU A 240 -32.38 -2.21 3.80
C GLU A 240 -32.14 -3.42 2.93
N THR A 241 -32.43 -3.28 1.63
CA THR A 241 -32.06 -4.29 0.65
C THR A 241 -30.53 -4.31 0.46
N LEU A 242 -29.94 -5.49 0.69
CA LEU A 242 -28.53 -5.71 0.38
C LEU A 242 -28.38 -6.12 -1.08
N HIS A 243 -27.46 -5.46 -1.75
CA HIS A 243 -27.04 -5.73 -3.11
C HIS A 243 -25.67 -6.41 -3.10
N ILE A 244 -25.60 -7.69 -3.43
CA ILE A 244 -24.39 -8.48 -3.28
C ILE A 244 -23.81 -8.83 -4.64
N GLY A 245 -22.69 -8.24 -5.00
CA GLY A 245 -21.87 -8.71 -6.11
C GLY A 245 -21.15 -9.99 -5.71
N MET A 246 -21.13 -11.02 -6.56
CA MET A 246 -20.58 -12.32 -6.21
C MET A 246 -19.76 -12.91 -7.36
N ASP A 247 -18.54 -13.34 -7.04
CA ASP A 247 -17.65 -14.06 -7.95
C ASP A 247 -17.57 -15.54 -7.54
N PHE A 248 -18.01 -16.43 -8.44
CA PHE A 248 -18.05 -17.87 -8.22
C PHE A 248 -16.71 -18.51 -8.57
N ASN A 249 -15.70 -18.31 -7.74
CA ASN A 249 -14.44 -18.99 -7.93
C ASN A 249 -14.31 -20.20 -7.00
N VAL A 250 -14.02 -21.37 -7.54
CA VAL A 250 -13.91 -22.63 -6.77
C VAL A 250 -12.85 -22.48 -5.68
N ARG A 251 -13.24 -22.73 -4.43
CA ARG A 251 -12.41 -22.61 -3.20
C ARG A 251 -12.00 -21.20 -2.78
N ASN A 252 -12.43 -20.16 -3.49
CA ASN A 252 -12.10 -18.78 -3.14
C ASN A 252 -13.22 -17.82 -3.56
N MET A 253 -14.45 -18.15 -3.21
CA MET A 253 -15.60 -17.31 -3.51
C MET A 253 -15.52 -15.99 -2.75
N SER A 254 -15.85 -14.92 -3.45
CA SER A 254 -15.84 -13.57 -2.90
C SER A 254 -17.20 -12.89 -3.12
N ALA A 255 -17.63 -12.14 -2.10
CA ALA A 255 -18.86 -11.36 -2.16
C ALA A 255 -18.63 -9.95 -1.61
N ALA A 256 -19.05 -8.94 -2.37
CA ALA A 256 -19.07 -7.55 -1.99
C ALA A 256 -20.50 -7.14 -1.66
N ILE A 257 -20.76 -6.71 -0.42
CA ILE A 257 -22.07 -6.36 0.10
C ILE A 257 -22.26 -4.85 0.04
N HIS A 258 -23.33 -4.41 -0.63
CA HIS A 258 -23.64 -2.99 -0.86
C HIS A 258 -25.04 -2.65 -0.41
N ILE A 259 -25.22 -1.37 -0.11
CA ILE A 259 -26.53 -0.71 0.01
C ILE A 259 -26.62 0.46 -0.96
N MET A 260 -27.84 0.87 -1.28
CA MET A 260 -28.10 2.04 -2.14
C MET A 260 -28.82 3.11 -1.35
N ARG A 261 -28.27 4.33 -1.31
CA ARG A 261 -28.93 5.51 -0.72
C ARG A 261 -28.79 6.70 -1.64
N ASN A 262 -29.88 7.37 -1.95
CA ASN A 262 -29.91 8.60 -2.76
C ASN A 262 -29.18 8.46 -4.12
N GLY A 263 -29.28 7.30 -4.76
CA GLY A 263 -28.59 7.02 -6.03
C GLY A 263 -27.13 6.62 -5.92
N ASN A 264 -26.53 6.71 -4.73
CA ASN A 264 -25.16 6.29 -4.46
C ASN A 264 -25.11 4.85 -3.94
N ALA A 265 -24.03 4.14 -4.29
CA ALA A 265 -23.74 2.81 -3.78
C ALA A 265 -22.67 2.88 -2.68
N TYR A 266 -22.84 2.06 -1.65
CA TYR A 266 -21.90 1.95 -0.53
C TYR A 266 -21.55 0.49 -0.30
N ALA A 267 -20.28 0.13 -0.44
CA ALA A 267 -19.78 -1.15 0.02
C ALA A 267 -19.69 -1.09 1.55
N VAL A 268 -20.44 -1.96 2.24
CA VAL A 268 -20.62 -1.94 3.70
C VAL A 268 -20.07 -3.17 4.40
N ASP A 269 -19.81 -4.25 3.66
CA ASP A 269 -19.18 -5.48 4.15
C ASP A 269 -18.59 -6.29 3.00
N GLU A 270 -17.71 -7.23 3.30
CA GLU A 270 -17.07 -8.12 2.34
C GLU A 270 -16.93 -9.55 2.89
N ILE A 271 -16.99 -10.53 2.00
CA ILE A 271 -16.71 -11.93 2.28
C ILE A 271 -15.62 -12.39 1.31
N ILE A 272 -14.57 -13.00 1.82
CA ILE A 272 -13.45 -13.55 1.04
C ILE A 272 -13.17 -14.98 1.45
N GLY A 273 -12.69 -15.79 0.50
CA GLY A 273 -12.17 -17.12 0.77
C GLY A 273 -13.21 -18.16 1.19
N ALA A 274 -14.49 -17.96 0.87
CA ALA A 274 -15.48 -18.97 1.13
C ALA A 274 -15.29 -20.17 0.17
N GLN A 275 -15.44 -21.38 0.70
CA GLN A 275 -15.13 -22.61 -0.04
C GLN A 275 -16.15 -22.95 -1.12
N ASP A 276 -17.42 -22.63 -0.87
CA ASP A 276 -18.55 -22.98 -1.73
C ASP A 276 -19.75 -22.06 -1.51
N THR A 277 -20.77 -22.17 -2.38
CA THR A 277 -21.98 -21.36 -2.34
C THR A 277 -22.82 -21.57 -1.06
N PRO A 278 -23.03 -22.80 -0.54
CA PRO A 278 -23.68 -22.99 0.76
C PRO A 278 -23.00 -22.22 1.91
N THR A 279 -21.67 -22.23 1.95
CA THR A 279 -20.88 -21.49 2.96
C THR A 279 -21.09 -19.99 2.87
N VAL A 280 -21.03 -19.41 1.65
CA VAL A 280 -21.31 -17.97 1.45
C VAL A 280 -22.72 -17.62 1.90
N ILE A 281 -23.73 -18.43 1.50
CA ILE A 281 -25.13 -18.22 1.92
C ILE A 281 -25.24 -18.20 3.44
N GLN A 282 -24.64 -19.17 4.12
CA GLN A 282 -24.66 -19.23 5.59
C GLN A 282 -23.98 -18.01 6.22
N MET A 283 -22.82 -17.59 5.71
CA MET A 283 -22.12 -16.40 6.20
C MET A 283 -22.97 -15.14 6.04
N ILE A 284 -23.65 -14.97 4.91
CA ILE A 284 -24.53 -13.83 4.65
C ILE A 284 -25.72 -13.87 5.60
N ARG A 285 -26.41 -15.00 5.74
CA ARG A 285 -27.57 -15.14 6.63
C ARG A 285 -27.24 -14.95 8.10
N ASN A 286 -26.09 -15.40 8.55
CA ASN A 286 -25.61 -15.18 9.92
C ASN A 286 -25.37 -13.69 10.24
N ARG A 287 -24.87 -12.93 9.27
CA ARG A 287 -24.60 -11.49 9.43
C ARG A 287 -25.88 -10.64 9.20
N TYR A 288 -26.76 -11.09 8.31
CA TYR A 288 -27.90 -10.33 7.81
C TYR A 288 -29.18 -11.22 7.76
N PRO A 289 -29.72 -11.64 8.93
CA PRO A 289 -30.82 -12.58 8.99
C PRO A 289 -32.13 -12.06 8.37
N ASP A 290 -32.39 -10.74 8.53
CA ASP A 290 -33.68 -10.12 8.18
C ASP A 290 -33.65 -9.29 6.90
N ASN A 291 -32.45 -9.00 6.37
CA ASN A 291 -32.34 -8.13 5.21
C ASN A 291 -32.85 -8.83 3.93
N PRO A 292 -33.61 -8.11 3.07
CA PRO A 292 -33.85 -8.52 1.72
C PRO A 292 -32.52 -8.54 0.93
N ILE A 293 -32.27 -9.62 0.15
CA ILE A 293 -31.00 -9.83 -0.55
C ILE A 293 -31.23 -9.98 -2.05
N ILE A 294 -30.45 -9.21 -2.84
CA ILE A 294 -30.35 -9.33 -4.29
C ILE A 294 -28.91 -9.63 -4.66
N VAL A 295 -28.66 -10.76 -5.29
CA VAL A 295 -27.32 -11.18 -5.72
C VAL A 295 -27.10 -10.87 -7.19
N TYR A 296 -25.94 -10.34 -7.52
CA TYR A 296 -25.44 -10.02 -8.85
C TYR A 296 -24.21 -10.90 -9.14
N PRO A 297 -24.41 -12.16 -9.53
CA PRO A 297 -23.32 -13.07 -9.80
C PRO A 297 -22.76 -12.88 -11.20
N ASP A 298 -21.59 -13.52 -11.45
CA ASP A 298 -21.13 -13.77 -12.80
C ASP A 298 -22.01 -14.82 -13.54
N ALA A 299 -21.83 -14.96 -14.86
CA ALA A 299 -22.63 -15.90 -15.65
C ALA A 299 -22.24 -17.37 -15.44
N SER A 300 -21.07 -17.67 -14.88
CA SER A 300 -20.58 -19.05 -14.72
C SER A 300 -21.38 -19.84 -13.69
N GLY A 301 -22.00 -19.15 -12.72
CA GLY A 301 -22.89 -19.78 -11.72
C GLY A 301 -24.14 -20.48 -12.31
N GLY A 302 -24.41 -20.29 -13.59
CA GLY A 302 -25.47 -21.04 -14.33
C GLY A 302 -25.01 -22.37 -14.91
N SER A 303 -23.70 -22.65 -14.96
CA SER A 303 -23.16 -23.92 -15.46
C SER A 303 -23.24 -25.01 -14.40
N THR A 304 -23.65 -26.23 -14.82
CA THR A 304 -23.68 -27.41 -13.93
C THR A 304 -22.25 -27.90 -13.70
N ASN A 305 -21.83 -28.01 -12.45
CA ASN A 305 -20.54 -28.60 -12.09
C ASN A 305 -20.55 -30.11 -12.33
N THR A 306 -19.47 -30.67 -12.86
CA THR A 306 -19.27 -32.09 -13.21
C THR A 306 -19.39 -33.06 -12.03
N THR A 307 -19.38 -32.60 -10.79
CA THR A 307 -19.50 -33.41 -9.56
C THR A 307 -20.92 -33.50 -9.00
N ASN A 308 -21.83 -32.56 -9.37
CA ASN A 308 -23.24 -32.61 -9.00
C ASN A 308 -24.08 -32.02 -10.14
N ALA A 309 -24.41 -32.84 -11.12
CA ALA A 309 -25.08 -32.43 -12.37
C ALA A 309 -26.50 -31.84 -12.22
N ALA A 310 -27.02 -31.71 -10.98
CA ALA A 310 -28.39 -31.30 -10.73
C ALA A 310 -28.56 -29.92 -10.12
N THR A 311 -27.50 -29.27 -9.63
CA THR A 311 -27.65 -28.02 -8.85
C THR A 311 -26.59 -26.99 -9.22
N SER A 312 -27.01 -25.89 -9.86
CA SER A 312 -26.13 -24.73 -10.11
C SER A 312 -26.10 -23.81 -8.89
N ASP A 313 -25.05 -23.02 -8.75
CA ASP A 313 -24.88 -22.00 -7.70
C ASP A 313 -26.08 -21.03 -7.66
N ILE A 314 -26.63 -20.68 -8.84
CA ILE A 314 -27.83 -19.84 -8.95
C ILE A 314 -29.06 -20.50 -8.32
N ILE A 315 -29.21 -21.82 -8.45
CA ILE A 315 -30.33 -22.57 -7.83
C ILE A 315 -30.17 -22.56 -6.31
N LEU A 316 -28.96 -22.75 -5.78
CA LEU A 316 -28.70 -22.71 -4.35
C LEU A 316 -29.04 -21.34 -3.76
N LEU A 317 -28.66 -20.24 -4.42
CA LEU A 317 -29.01 -18.88 -4.00
C LEU A 317 -30.55 -18.67 -3.98
N LYS A 318 -31.25 -19.11 -5.03
CA LYS A 318 -32.72 -19.00 -5.09
C LYS A 318 -33.41 -19.83 -4.01
N ASN A 319 -32.92 -21.03 -3.72
CA ASN A 319 -33.44 -21.90 -2.66
C ASN A 319 -33.24 -21.29 -1.26
N ALA A 320 -32.21 -20.44 -1.10
CA ALA A 320 -31.98 -19.65 0.11
C ALA A 320 -32.82 -18.35 0.20
N ASN A 321 -33.82 -18.20 -0.71
CA ASN A 321 -34.66 -17.00 -0.83
C ASN A 321 -33.88 -15.71 -1.12
N PHE A 322 -32.81 -15.81 -1.93
CA PHE A 322 -32.13 -14.65 -2.48
C PHE A 322 -32.71 -14.34 -3.87
N ALA A 323 -33.02 -13.08 -4.12
CA ALA A 323 -33.31 -12.65 -5.48
C ALA A 323 -31.99 -12.63 -6.28
N VAL A 324 -31.99 -13.21 -7.49
CA VAL A 324 -30.79 -13.35 -8.31
C VAL A 324 -30.96 -12.60 -9.64
N ASN A 325 -30.09 -11.64 -9.89
CA ASN A 325 -29.99 -10.89 -11.14
C ASN A 325 -28.72 -11.32 -11.91
N ALA A 326 -28.76 -12.54 -12.47
CA ALA A 326 -27.68 -13.11 -13.26
C ALA A 326 -27.75 -12.71 -14.74
N PRO A 327 -26.60 -12.43 -15.41
CA PRO A 327 -26.56 -12.26 -16.85
C PRO A 327 -26.65 -13.60 -17.59
N ARG A 328 -27.08 -13.57 -18.85
CA ARG A 328 -27.00 -14.76 -19.73
C ARG A 328 -25.55 -15.09 -20.11
N ALA A 329 -24.69 -14.08 -20.21
CA ALA A 329 -23.26 -14.18 -20.48
C ALA A 329 -22.53 -13.04 -19.79
N ASN A 330 -21.27 -13.26 -19.40
CA ASN A 330 -20.43 -12.20 -18.86
C ASN A 330 -20.14 -11.16 -19.94
N GLY A 331 -20.29 -9.88 -19.59
CA GLY A 331 -19.84 -8.76 -20.42
C GLY A 331 -18.31 -8.74 -20.51
N ARG A 332 -17.79 -7.88 -21.39
CA ARG A 332 -16.34 -7.67 -21.52
C ARG A 332 -15.77 -7.10 -20.21
N VAL A 333 -14.60 -7.58 -19.79
CA VAL A 333 -13.89 -7.10 -18.61
C VAL A 333 -13.68 -5.58 -18.68
N ARG A 334 -13.29 -5.06 -19.85
CA ARG A 334 -13.12 -3.63 -20.08
C ARG A 334 -14.38 -2.80 -19.78
N ASP A 335 -15.56 -3.28 -20.15
CA ASP A 335 -16.81 -2.56 -19.92
C ASP A 335 -17.15 -2.54 -18.42
N ARG A 336 -16.87 -3.64 -17.71
CA ARG A 336 -17.02 -3.76 -16.27
C ARG A 336 -16.08 -2.80 -15.53
N VAL A 337 -14.80 -2.78 -15.88
CA VAL A 337 -13.79 -1.86 -15.31
C VAL A 337 -14.19 -0.40 -15.57
N SER A 338 -14.62 -0.07 -16.80
CA SER A 338 -15.05 1.28 -17.14
C SER A 338 -16.26 1.72 -16.32
N ALA A 339 -17.23 0.82 -16.08
CA ALA A 339 -18.40 1.14 -15.23
C ALA A 339 -18.00 1.43 -13.78
N VAL A 340 -17.08 0.65 -13.22
CA VAL A 340 -16.58 0.89 -11.85
C VAL A 340 -15.82 2.22 -11.78
N ASN A 341 -14.93 2.51 -12.73
CA ASN A 341 -14.22 3.78 -12.76
C ASN A 341 -15.17 4.99 -12.85
N MET A 342 -16.23 4.90 -13.68
CA MET A 342 -17.25 5.96 -13.79
C MET A 342 -18.06 6.12 -12.51
N ALA A 343 -18.32 5.04 -11.78
CA ALA A 343 -19.02 5.11 -10.48
C ALA A 343 -18.10 5.68 -9.38
N LEU A 344 -16.80 5.37 -9.42
CA LEU A 344 -15.80 5.91 -8.48
C LEU A 344 -15.61 7.42 -8.64
N CYS A 345 -15.47 7.89 -9.87
CA CYS A 345 -15.45 9.32 -10.20
C CYS A 345 -15.77 9.48 -11.69
N ASN A 346 -16.86 10.15 -12.02
CA ASN A 346 -17.24 10.41 -13.39
C ASN A 346 -16.47 11.61 -13.97
N ASN A 347 -16.70 11.91 -15.26
CA ASN A 347 -16.04 13.03 -15.95
C ASN A 347 -16.39 14.40 -15.38
N ASP A 348 -17.51 14.52 -14.65
CA ASP A 348 -17.96 15.74 -13.98
C ASP A 348 -17.42 15.85 -12.55
N GLY A 349 -16.53 14.93 -12.14
CA GLY A 349 -15.95 14.86 -10.80
C GLY A 349 -16.88 14.30 -9.72
N GLN A 350 -18.07 13.79 -10.11
CA GLN A 350 -19.02 13.22 -9.14
C GLN A 350 -18.63 11.80 -8.78
N ARG A 351 -18.75 11.47 -7.50
CA ARG A 351 -18.51 10.14 -6.94
C ARG A 351 -19.85 9.52 -6.55
N LEU A 352 -20.13 8.35 -7.08
CA LEU A 352 -21.37 7.62 -6.87
C LEU A 352 -21.17 6.27 -6.17
N TYR A 353 -19.91 5.85 -6.01
CA TYR A 353 -19.54 4.61 -5.34
C TYR A 353 -18.57 4.91 -4.19
N TYR A 354 -18.93 4.42 -3.01
CA TYR A 354 -18.17 4.62 -1.78
C TYR A 354 -17.87 3.28 -1.11
N VAL A 355 -16.79 3.24 -0.32
CA VAL A 355 -16.34 2.06 0.40
C VAL A 355 -16.22 2.42 1.88
N ASN A 356 -16.82 1.62 2.75
CA ASN A 356 -16.49 1.66 4.17
C ASN A 356 -15.15 0.96 4.37
N VAL A 357 -14.05 1.72 4.39
CA VAL A 357 -12.68 1.18 4.39
C VAL A 357 -12.38 0.33 5.62
N ASP A 358 -13.04 0.60 6.74
CA ASP A 358 -12.86 -0.17 7.98
C ASP A 358 -13.55 -1.54 7.92
N LYS A 359 -14.66 -1.65 7.18
CA LYS A 359 -15.44 -2.89 7.00
C LYS A 359 -15.08 -3.65 5.73
N CYS A 360 -14.56 -2.93 4.72
CA CYS A 360 -14.21 -3.46 3.41
C CYS A 360 -12.74 -3.17 3.06
N PRO A 361 -11.78 -3.55 3.91
CA PRO A 361 -10.36 -3.25 3.69
C PRO A 361 -9.82 -3.92 2.41
N ASN A 362 -10.33 -5.10 2.05
CA ASN A 362 -9.85 -5.82 0.86
C ASN A 362 -10.44 -5.26 -0.43
N ILE A 363 -11.70 -4.78 -0.44
CA ILE A 363 -12.25 -4.01 -1.57
C ILE A 363 -11.43 -2.74 -1.78
N ALA A 364 -11.19 -1.97 -0.73
CA ALA A 364 -10.38 -0.75 -0.82
C ALA A 364 -8.97 -1.03 -1.36
N LEU A 365 -8.32 -2.08 -0.85
CA LEU A 365 -6.99 -2.49 -1.27
C LEU A 365 -6.97 -2.96 -2.73
N GLY A 366 -7.97 -3.74 -3.14
CA GLY A 366 -8.09 -4.22 -4.51
C GLY A 366 -8.29 -3.07 -5.51
N LEU A 367 -9.15 -2.10 -5.18
CA LEU A 367 -9.35 -0.91 -6.02
C LEU A 367 -8.08 -0.03 -6.12
N GLU A 368 -7.25 0.01 -5.07
CA GLU A 368 -5.97 0.73 -5.09
C GLU A 368 -4.88 0.01 -5.86
N GLN A 369 -4.80 -1.31 -5.76
CA GLN A 369 -3.58 -2.04 -6.13
C GLN A 369 -3.70 -2.87 -7.41
N GLN A 370 -4.90 -3.20 -7.88
CA GLN A 370 -5.01 -3.99 -9.09
C GLN A 370 -4.44 -3.23 -10.29
N ALA A 371 -3.45 -3.84 -10.93
CA ALA A 371 -2.77 -3.29 -12.10
C ALA A 371 -3.13 -4.10 -13.35
N TYR A 372 -2.82 -3.55 -14.53
CA TYR A 372 -2.89 -4.31 -15.78
C TYR A 372 -1.64 -5.15 -15.96
N GLU A 373 -1.80 -6.37 -16.45
CA GLU A 373 -0.70 -7.16 -17.02
C GLU A 373 -0.24 -6.57 -18.36
N SER A 374 0.90 -7.05 -18.86
CA SER A 374 1.47 -6.63 -20.15
C SER A 374 0.55 -6.89 -21.36
N ASN A 375 -0.41 -7.80 -21.23
CA ASN A 375 -1.44 -8.12 -22.23
C ASN A 375 -2.63 -7.14 -22.21
N GLY A 376 -2.67 -6.18 -21.29
CA GLY A 376 -3.77 -5.21 -21.12
C GLY A 376 -4.99 -5.74 -20.36
N GLU A 377 -4.92 -6.92 -19.75
CA GLU A 377 -5.95 -7.46 -18.86
C GLU A 377 -5.58 -7.17 -17.39
N PRO A 378 -6.57 -7.02 -16.48
CA PRO A 378 -6.30 -6.90 -15.05
C PRO A 378 -5.53 -8.11 -14.51
N ASP A 379 -4.50 -7.85 -13.70
CA ASP A 379 -3.69 -8.90 -13.07
C ASP A 379 -4.56 -9.76 -12.14
N LYS A 380 -4.46 -11.07 -12.31
CA LYS A 380 -5.14 -12.09 -11.50
C LYS A 380 -4.22 -12.79 -10.50
N LYS A 381 -2.89 -12.63 -10.62
CA LYS A 381 -1.91 -13.31 -9.76
C LYS A 381 -1.79 -12.68 -8.38
N ALA A 382 -2.08 -11.38 -8.29
CA ALA A 382 -2.06 -10.65 -7.03
C ALA A 382 -3.27 -10.95 -6.11
N GLY A 383 -4.30 -11.64 -6.62
CA GLY A 383 -5.48 -12.04 -5.85
C GLY A 383 -6.46 -10.90 -5.53
N PHE A 384 -6.37 -9.77 -6.23
CA PHE A 384 -7.30 -8.64 -6.08
C PHE A 384 -8.53 -8.76 -7.01
N ASP A 385 -8.47 -9.64 -7.98
CA ASP A 385 -9.46 -9.77 -9.04
C ASP A 385 -10.83 -10.20 -8.52
N HIS A 386 -10.90 -11.17 -7.61
CA HIS A 386 -12.17 -11.76 -7.17
C HIS A 386 -13.15 -10.76 -6.53
N LEU A 387 -12.68 -9.95 -5.58
CA LEU A 387 -13.54 -8.92 -4.97
C LEU A 387 -13.85 -7.78 -5.94
N ASN A 388 -12.88 -7.37 -6.74
CA ASN A 388 -13.08 -6.32 -7.73
C ASN A 388 -14.04 -6.77 -8.83
N ASP A 389 -14.00 -8.03 -9.22
CA ASP A 389 -14.98 -8.63 -10.14
C ASP A 389 -16.36 -8.67 -9.51
N ALA A 390 -16.47 -9.06 -8.22
CA ALA A 390 -17.72 -9.03 -7.48
C ALA A 390 -18.32 -7.59 -7.42
N VAL A 391 -17.51 -6.57 -7.10
CA VAL A 391 -17.92 -5.16 -7.20
C VAL A 391 -18.39 -4.82 -8.61
N GLY A 392 -17.64 -5.24 -9.61
CA GLY A 392 -17.95 -4.97 -11.02
C GLY A 392 -19.28 -5.57 -11.49
N TYR A 393 -19.62 -6.79 -11.08
CA TYR A 393 -20.90 -7.44 -11.42
C TYR A 393 -22.11 -6.67 -10.85
N PHE A 394 -21.98 -6.16 -9.63
CA PHE A 394 -22.99 -5.29 -9.04
C PHE A 394 -23.09 -3.95 -9.80
N VAL A 395 -21.96 -3.25 -9.99
CA VAL A 395 -21.93 -1.90 -10.58
C VAL A 395 -22.49 -1.89 -11.99
N VAL A 396 -22.07 -2.82 -12.87
CA VAL A 396 -22.57 -2.90 -14.25
C VAL A 396 -24.08 -3.07 -14.31
N ARG A 397 -24.66 -3.79 -13.36
CA ARG A 397 -26.11 -4.07 -13.33
C ARG A 397 -26.92 -2.98 -12.68
N LYS A 398 -26.42 -2.38 -11.61
CA LYS A 398 -27.16 -1.42 -10.80
C LYS A 398 -26.87 0.02 -11.19
N MET A 399 -25.67 0.28 -11.73
CA MET A 399 -25.19 1.62 -12.11
C MET A 399 -24.65 1.62 -13.56
N PRO A 400 -25.44 1.19 -14.54
CA PRO A 400 -24.98 1.07 -15.92
C PRO A 400 -24.61 2.45 -16.49
N ILE A 401 -23.54 2.50 -17.29
CA ILE A 401 -23.17 3.71 -18.04
C ILE A 401 -24.31 4.05 -19.00
N LYS A 402 -25.01 5.15 -18.74
CA LYS A 402 -26.03 5.66 -19.67
C LYS A 402 -25.32 6.25 -20.89
N ARG A 403 -25.40 5.61 -22.04
CA ARG A 403 -24.98 6.23 -23.30
C ARG A 403 -25.97 7.37 -23.59
N ARG A 404 -25.48 8.59 -23.64
CA ARG A 404 -26.24 9.72 -24.19
C ARG A 404 -26.36 9.44 -25.70
N ILE A 405 -27.54 9.05 -26.18
CA ILE A 405 -27.86 9.03 -27.60
C ILE A 405 -28.20 10.47 -27.95
N GLU A 406 -27.26 11.22 -28.49
CA GLU A 406 -27.55 12.50 -29.15
C GLU A 406 -28.17 12.16 -30.50
N PHE A 407 -29.45 12.38 -30.63
CA PHE A 407 -30.09 12.44 -31.95
C PHE A 407 -29.56 13.68 -32.65
N ILE A 408 -28.65 13.55 -33.58
CA ILE A 408 -28.30 14.62 -34.52
C ILE A 408 -29.49 14.70 -35.46
N GLU A 409 -30.37 15.68 -35.27
CA GLU A 409 -31.38 16.05 -36.29
C GLU A 409 -30.61 16.45 -37.57
N GLN A 410 -30.71 15.64 -38.58
CA GLN A 410 -30.23 16.05 -39.92
C GLN A 410 -31.06 17.23 -40.40
N PRO A 411 -30.46 18.34 -40.83
CA PRO A 411 -31.18 19.43 -41.40
C PRO A 411 -31.90 18.96 -42.66
N THR A 412 -33.26 19.00 -42.62
CA THR A 412 -34.10 18.81 -43.81
C THR A 412 -33.67 19.77 -44.89
N ARG A 413 -33.08 19.25 -45.96
CA ARG A 413 -32.90 20.03 -47.19
C ARG A 413 -34.25 20.31 -47.79
N TRP A 414 -34.68 21.54 -47.74
CA TRP A 414 -35.79 22.04 -48.59
C TRP A 414 -35.25 22.20 -50.01
N THR A 415 -35.83 21.46 -50.95
CA THR A 415 -35.68 21.69 -52.39
C THR A 415 -36.53 22.83 -52.86
#